data_59fdad7cf66aa48428a69dfe22b8ffd1
#
_entry.id   59fdad7cf66aa48428a69dfe22b8ffd1
#
_cell.length_a   1.000
_cell.length_b   1.000
_cell.length_c   1.000
_cell.angle_alpha   90.00
_cell.angle_beta   90.00
_cell.angle_gamma   90.00
#
_symmetry.space_group_name_H-M   'P 1'
#
loop_
_entity.id
_entity.type
_entity.pdbx_description
1 polymer ?
#
loop_
_entity_poly.entity_id
_entity_poly.type
_entity_poly.pdbx_seq_one_letter_code
_entity_poly.pdbx_strand_id
1 'polypeptide(L)'
;MKVPTAPNFSEKETLEHGKTVTIGKYDVRDRDGVYDLSIALNYGQSTGSAQMIRFLTEHTEIVCKPPYADWRVCQTIGSTGALEQALRMFCDKDRGDSVLTEEFSFSTALETIAPLGVKVFGAAIDEQGLIPEAMDDLLTNWDAKSRGARKPHVLYTVPSGQNPTGATQGAERRQAIYRICQKHDIFIIEDEPYYFLQMQPYTGRDQPDVPPPKNVEEFVSSLIPSLVSIDVDGRVMRMDSFSKVLVPGSRLGWVVASEQIIERYQRHAEVASQGPAGFSQVILYKLLDETWGHEGYLQWLMNLRLEYTKKRNALLAACEDNLPRDIVSWVPPAAGMFVSRNPVLPTPYLGDIQLTDVFQMWLKVDYSQHPQAGTRSLEEVEEEIFNSCIDSGVLVARGSWFLAEKDKPLPGLYFRTTYAMATPDAMNEAIKRFGKAVRDSFGKK
;
A
#
# COMPACT_ATOMS: atom_id res chain seq x y z
N MET A 1 -26.91 -8.49 4.67
CA MET A 1 -25.60 -8.20 5.31
C MET A 1 -25.67 -6.85 6.00
N LYS A 2 -25.18 -6.71 7.22
CA LYS A 2 -24.98 -5.39 7.85
C LYS A 2 -23.54 -4.95 7.68
N VAL A 3 -23.34 -3.67 7.40
CA VAL A 3 -22.02 -3.06 7.23
C VAL A 3 -21.85 -1.92 8.23
N PRO A 4 -20.63 -1.71 8.76
CA PRO A 4 -20.37 -0.60 9.66
C PRO A 4 -20.56 0.74 8.93
N THR A 5 -21.02 1.74 9.65
CA THR A 5 -21.14 3.12 9.15
C THR A 5 -19.99 4.00 9.61
N ALA A 6 -19.11 3.46 10.47
CA ALA A 6 -17.86 4.07 10.88
C ALA A 6 -16.78 3.00 11.08
N PRO A 7 -15.49 3.32 10.85
CA PRO A 7 -14.41 2.34 10.89
C PRO A 7 -14.15 1.73 12.27
N ASN A 8 -14.57 2.38 13.33
CA ASN A 8 -14.39 1.93 14.71
C ASN A 8 -15.57 1.11 15.27
N PHE A 9 -16.58 0.82 14.46
CA PHE A 9 -17.70 -0.02 14.92
C PHE A 9 -17.22 -1.42 15.31
N SER A 10 -17.54 -1.85 16.52
CA SER A 10 -17.44 -3.24 16.95
C SER A 10 -18.47 -4.11 16.18
N GLU A 11 -18.31 -5.43 16.27
CA GLU A 11 -19.29 -6.36 15.71
C GLU A 11 -20.69 -6.10 16.27
N LYS A 12 -20.81 -5.89 17.55
CA LYS A 12 -22.07 -5.59 18.23
C LYS A 12 -22.70 -4.30 17.70
N GLU A 13 -21.93 -3.23 17.63
CA GLU A 13 -22.39 -1.94 17.09
C GLU A 13 -22.79 -2.04 15.61
N THR A 14 -22.05 -2.82 14.82
CA THR A 14 -22.42 -3.08 13.43
C THR A 14 -23.73 -3.85 13.32
N LEU A 15 -23.96 -4.85 14.17
CA LEU A 15 -25.22 -5.60 14.20
C LEU A 15 -26.40 -4.75 14.68
N GLU A 16 -26.19 -3.84 15.62
CA GLU A 16 -27.22 -2.96 16.17
C GLU A 16 -27.49 -1.77 15.25
N HIS A 17 -26.47 -1.05 14.82
CA HIS A 17 -26.56 0.26 14.19
C HIS A 17 -26.02 0.32 12.75
N GLY A 18 -25.39 -0.74 12.25
CA GLY A 18 -24.86 -0.79 10.89
C GLY A 18 -25.98 -0.75 9.83
N LYS A 19 -25.67 -0.21 8.65
CA LYS A 19 -26.60 -0.24 7.51
C LYS A 19 -26.78 -1.64 6.99
N THR A 20 -28.02 -2.01 6.66
CA THR A 20 -28.33 -3.28 6.01
C THR A 20 -28.13 -3.14 4.50
N VAL A 21 -27.26 -3.96 3.93
CA VAL A 21 -27.12 -4.15 2.49
C VAL A 21 -27.81 -5.48 2.14
N THR A 22 -28.85 -5.39 1.32
CA THR A 22 -29.61 -6.56 0.85
C THR A 22 -29.26 -6.82 -0.61
N ILE A 23 -29.00 -8.08 -0.94
CA ILE A 23 -28.73 -8.53 -2.30
C ILE A 23 -29.70 -9.65 -2.60
N GLY A 24 -30.65 -9.41 -3.47
CA GLY A 24 -31.65 -10.38 -3.91
C GLY A 24 -31.41 -10.82 -5.34
N LYS A 25 -31.84 -12.05 -5.67
CA LYS A 25 -31.73 -12.58 -7.04
C LYS A 25 -32.52 -11.75 -8.06
N TYR A 26 -33.53 -11.04 -7.60
CA TYR A 26 -34.43 -10.23 -8.42
C TYR A 26 -34.37 -8.73 -8.02
N ASP A 27 -33.30 -8.33 -7.34
CA ASP A 27 -33.11 -6.94 -7.00
C ASP A 27 -33.09 -6.10 -8.28
N VAL A 28 -34.24 -5.55 -8.54
CA VAL A 28 -34.51 -4.46 -9.47
C VAL A 28 -34.32 -4.83 -10.95
N ARG A 29 -35.14 -5.72 -11.46
CA ARG A 29 -35.37 -5.84 -12.91
C ARG A 29 -36.05 -4.62 -13.53
N ASP A 30 -36.65 -3.77 -12.70
CA ASP A 30 -37.50 -2.65 -13.14
C ASP A 30 -36.79 -1.29 -13.17
N ARG A 31 -35.46 -1.24 -12.93
CA ARG A 31 -34.67 -0.01 -13.02
C ARG A 31 -33.56 -0.18 -14.05
N ASP A 32 -33.63 0.57 -15.14
CA ASP A 32 -32.56 0.63 -16.13
C ASP A 32 -31.21 0.99 -15.48
N GLY A 33 -30.19 0.19 -15.74
CA GLY A 33 -28.82 0.44 -15.29
C GLY A 33 -28.42 -0.11 -13.93
N VAL A 34 -29.27 -0.86 -13.23
CA VAL A 34 -28.92 -1.45 -11.93
C VAL A 34 -28.11 -2.72 -12.09
N TYR A 35 -27.07 -2.86 -11.28
CA TYR A 35 -26.23 -4.06 -11.22
C TYR A 35 -26.83 -5.05 -10.21
N ASP A 36 -27.40 -6.13 -10.69
CA ASP A 36 -28.04 -7.15 -9.89
C ASP A 36 -27.24 -8.47 -9.84
N LEU A 37 -27.70 -9.38 -8.99
CA LEU A 37 -27.06 -10.68 -8.84
C LEU A 37 -27.17 -11.54 -10.11
N SER A 38 -28.20 -11.35 -10.95
CA SER A 38 -28.34 -12.11 -12.20
C SER A 38 -27.24 -11.77 -13.20
N ILE A 39 -26.83 -10.49 -13.26
CA ILE A 39 -25.69 -10.04 -14.05
C ILE A 39 -24.39 -10.57 -13.45
N ALA A 40 -24.25 -10.46 -12.13
CA ALA A 40 -23.04 -10.88 -11.41
C ALA A 40 -22.74 -12.41 -11.50
N LEU A 41 -23.77 -13.21 -11.75
CA LEU A 41 -23.63 -14.67 -11.88
C LEU A 41 -23.22 -15.12 -13.29
N ASN A 42 -23.20 -14.20 -14.25
CA ASN A 42 -22.81 -14.51 -15.63
C ASN A 42 -21.36 -14.07 -15.90
N TYR A 43 -20.82 -14.51 -17.03
CA TYR A 43 -19.57 -13.96 -17.54
C TYR A 43 -19.74 -12.46 -17.80
N GLY A 44 -18.83 -11.66 -17.23
CA GLY A 44 -18.76 -10.22 -17.43
C GLY A 44 -17.68 -9.81 -18.42
N GLN A 45 -17.54 -8.52 -18.59
CA GLN A 45 -16.39 -7.96 -19.33
C GLN A 45 -15.13 -8.04 -18.46
N SER A 46 -13.98 -8.23 -19.09
CA SER A 46 -12.67 -8.27 -18.43
C SER A 46 -12.30 -6.95 -17.76
N THR A 47 -12.85 -5.85 -18.24
CA THR A 47 -12.73 -4.53 -17.60
C THR A 47 -13.52 -4.37 -16.32
N GLY A 48 -14.45 -5.30 -16.04
CA GLY A 48 -15.41 -5.22 -14.95
C GLY A 48 -16.81 -4.75 -15.39
N SER A 49 -17.77 -4.75 -14.46
CA SER A 49 -19.15 -4.33 -14.74
C SER A 49 -19.22 -2.84 -15.10
N ALA A 50 -20.07 -2.51 -16.09
CA ALA A 50 -20.24 -1.13 -16.54
C ALA A 50 -20.64 -0.16 -15.41
N GLN A 51 -21.48 -0.64 -14.49
CA GLN A 51 -21.95 0.14 -13.33
C GLN A 51 -20.78 0.50 -12.38
N MET A 52 -19.92 -0.48 -12.08
CA MET A 52 -18.77 -0.25 -11.20
C MET A 52 -17.70 0.59 -11.91
N ILE A 53 -17.47 0.40 -13.21
CA ILE A 53 -16.58 1.25 -14.01
C ILE A 53 -17.05 2.70 -13.99
N ARG A 54 -18.36 2.96 -14.13
CA ARG A 54 -18.93 4.31 -14.01
C ARG A 54 -18.59 4.91 -12.63
N PHE A 55 -18.90 4.19 -11.54
CA PHE A 55 -18.61 4.67 -10.18
C PHE A 55 -17.12 4.99 -10.00
N LEU A 56 -16.23 4.10 -10.44
CA LEU A 56 -14.78 4.29 -10.31
C LEU A 56 -14.26 5.43 -11.19
N THR A 57 -14.85 5.65 -12.37
CA THR A 57 -14.52 6.77 -13.25
C THR A 57 -14.89 8.09 -12.58
N GLU A 58 -16.11 8.21 -12.07
CA GLU A 58 -16.59 9.39 -11.33
C GLU A 58 -15.73 9.65 -10.07
N HIS A 59 -15.41 8.58 -9.32
CA HIS A 59 -14.52 8.67 -8.15
C HIS A 59 -13.13 9.17 -8.52
N THR A 60 -12.56 8.66 -9.62
CA THR A 60 -11.25 9.11 -10.12
C THR A 60 -11.30 10.59 -10.54
N GLU A 61 -12.38 11.02 -11.17
CA GLU A 61 -12.59 12.44 -11.52
C GLU A 61 -12.67 13.35 -10.29
N ILE A 62 -13.35 12.91 -9.25
CA ILE A 62 -13.45 13.66 -7.99
C ILE A 62 -12.09 13.79 -7.30
N VAL A 63 -11.31 12.73 -7.26
CA VAL A 63 -10.12 12.62 -6.42
C VAL A 63 -8.83 12.95 -7.16
N CYS A 64 -8.60 12.34 -8.33
CA CYS A 64 -7.32 12.39 -9.04
C CYS A 64 -7.29 13.43 -10.15
N LYS A 65 -8.39 13.62 -10.87
CA LYS A 65 -8.52 14.57 -11.99
C LYS A 65 -7.36 14.45 -12.99
N PRO A 66 -7.16 13.29 -13.66
CA PRO A 66 -6.08 13.16 -14.63
C PRO A 66 -6.14 14.27 -15.68
N PRO A 67 -4.99 14.92 -16.04
CA PRO A 67 -5.02 16.15 -16.85
C PRO A 67 -5.16 15.93 -18.36
N TYR A 68 -5.43 14.71 -18.82
CA TYR A 68 -5.64 14.37 -20.24
C TYR A 68 -6.98 13.63 -20.43
N ALA A 69 -7.56 13.69 -21.63
CA ALA A 69 -8.94 13.28 -21.86
C ALA A 69 -9.14 11.78 -22.09
N ASP A 70 -8.14 11.07 -22.56
CA ASP A 70 -8.20 9.66 -22.97
C ASP A 70 -7.75 8.67 -21.87
N TRP A 71 -7.82 9.07 -20.60
CA TRP A 71 -7.66 8.13 -19.51
C TRP A 71 -8.89 7.23 -19.34
N ARG A 72 -8.67 6.02 -18.88
CA ARG A 72 -9.71 4.99 -18.63
C ARG A 72 -9.46 4.27 -17.33
N VAL A 73 -10.49 3.58 -16.87
CA VAL A 73 -10.47 2.70 -15.69
C VAL A 73 -10.68 1.26 -16.11
N CYS A 74 -9.96 0.35 -15.48
CA CYS A 74 -10.20 -1.09 -15.58
C CYS A 74 -10.16 -1.71 -14.19
N GLN A 75 -11.14 -2.52 -13.84
CA GLN A 75 -11.16 -3.26 -12.57
C GLN A 75 -10.11 -4.38 -12.59
N THR A 76 -9.59 -4.69 -11.41
CA THR A 76 -8.55 -5.71 -11.23
C THR A 76 -8.89 -6.67 -10.09
N ILE A 77 -8.20 -7.80 -10.04
CA ILE A 77 -8.28 -8.76 -8.94
C ILE A 77 -7.44 -8.33 -7.72
N GLY A 78 -7.38 -7.03 -7.44
CA GLY A 78 -6.55 -6.36 -6.45
C GLY A 78 -5.19 -5.94 -7.00
N SER A 79 -4.45 -5.07 -6.26
CA SER A 79 -3.17 -4.49 -6.73
C SER A 79 -2.12 -5.54 -7.07
N THR A 80 -2.01 -6.65 -6.33
CA THR A 80 -1.03 -7.71 -6.64
C THR A 80 -1.28 -8.33 -8.02
N GLY A 81 -2.55 -8.63 -8.35
CA GLY A 81 -2.90 -9.14 -9.68
C GLY A 81 -2.74 -8.08 -10.77
N ALA A 82 -3.02 -6.81 -10.44
CA ALA A 82 -2.77 -5.69 -11.35
C ALA A 82 -1.28 -5.54 -11.67
N LEU A 83 -0.42 -5.61 -10.66
CA LEU A 83 1.03 -5.53 -10.81
C LEU A 83 1.58 -6.66 -11.67
N GLU A 84 1.16 -7.89 -11.39
CA GLU A 84 1.62 -9.07 -12.15
C GLU A 84 1.30 -8.94 -13.64
N GLN A 85 0.08 -8.54 -13.95
CA GLN A 85 -0.34 -8.30 -15.34
C GLN A 85 0.39 -7.12 -15.98
N ALA A 86 0.59 -6.01 -15.25
CA ALA A 86 1.34 -4.87 -15.73
C ALA A 86 2.79 -5.23 -16.06
N LEU A 87 3.45 -6.00 -15.20
CA LEU A 87 4.83 -6.43 -15.41
C LEU A 87 4.96 -7.30 -16.67
N ARG A 88 4.03 -8.24 -16.91
CA ARG A 88 4.01 -9.03 -18.15
C ARG A 88 3.75 -8.19 -19.40
N MET A 89 3.01 -7.11 -19.26
CA MET A 89 2.71 -6.20 -20.35
C MET A 89 3.91 -5.30 -20.68
N PHE A 90 4.61 -4.80 -19.67
CA PHE A 90 5.69 -3.84 -19.85
C PHE A 90 7.07 -4.50 -20.04
N CYS A 91 7.33 -5.67 -19.45
CA CYS A 91 8.66 -6.25 -19.36
C CYS A 91 8.78 -7.59 -20.08
N ASP A 92 9.90 -7.79 -20.77
CA ASP A 92 10.28 -9.03 -21.43
C ASP A 92 11.74 -9.37 -21.07
N LYS A 93 11.94 -10.49 -20.37
CA LYS A 93 13.28 -10.96 -19.96
C LYS A 93 14.21 -11.21 -21.14
N ASP A 94 13.66 -11.68 -22.27
CA ASP A 94 14.45 -12.05 -23.45
C ASP A 94 14.99 -10.80 -24.17
N ARG A 95 14.37 -9.64 -23.93
CA ARG A 95 14.92 -8.33 -24.34
C ARG A 95 15.91 -7.76 -23.32
N GLY A 96 16.07 -8.41 -22.16
CA GLY A 96 16.90 -7.92 -21.07
C GLY A 96 16.28 -6.74 -20.34
N ASP A 97 14.95 -6.62 -20.36
CA ASP A 97 14.24 -5.54 -19.65
C ASP A 97 14.42 -5.64 -18.14
N SER A 98 14.30 -4.52 -17.46
CA SER A 98 14.45 -4.41 -16.01
C SER A 98 13.48 -3.38 -15.43
N VAL A 99 13.21 -3.51 -14.12
CA VAL A 99 12.35 -2.63 -13.35
C VAL A 99 13.19 -1.82 -12.38
N LEU A 100 12.93 -0.51 -12.31
CA LEU A 100 13.44 0.36 -11.26
C LEU A 100 12.42 0.41 -10.12
N THR A 101 12.89 0.43 -8.87
CA THR A 101 12.07 0.63 -7.68
C THR A 101 12.87 1.32 -6.59
N GLU A 102 12.27 1.55 -5.42
CA GLU A 102 12.98 2.02 -4.24
C GLU A 102 13.99 0.96 -3.74
N GLU A 103 15.10 1.37 -3.11
CA GLU A 103 16.13 0.49 -2.54
C GLU A 103 15.55 -0.57 -1.58
N PHE A 104 14.58 -0.17 -0.77
CA PHE A 104 13.69 -1.07 -0.04
C PHE A 104 12.30 -0.97 -0.65
N SER A 105 11.74 -2.08 -1.08
CA SER A 105 10.46 -2.13 -1.78
C SER A 105 9.57 -3.23 -1.23
N PHE A 106 8.29 -3.19 -1.57
CA PHE A 106 7.31 -4.18 -1.13
C PHE A 106 7.75 -5.60 -1.53
N SER A 107 8.02 -6.45 -0.55
CA SER A 107 8.56 -7.79 -0.79
C SER A 107 7.71 -8.63 -1.75
N THR A 108 6.37 -8.56 -1.65
CA THR A 108 5.49 -9.26 -2.59
C THR A 108 5.64 -8.74 -4.03
N ALA A 109 5.92 -7.45 -4.23
CA ALA A 109 6.20 -6.93 -5.57
C ALA A 109 7.50 -7.52 -6.12
N LEU A 110 8.55 -7.57 -5.30
CA LEU A 110 9.84 -8.19 -5.67
C LEU A 110 9.66 -9.68 -6.01
N GLU A 111 8.91 -10.42 -5.19
CA GLU A 111 8.59 -11.82 -5.41
C GLU A 111 7.65 -12.04 -6.62
N THR A 112 6.86 -11.05 -7.00
CA THR A 112 6.04 -11.09 -8.23
C THR A 112 6.90 -10.91 -9.47
N ILE A 113 7.95 -10.07 -9.41
CA ILE A 113 8.88 -9.83 -10.53
C ILE A 113 9.83 -11.01 -10.75
N ALA A 114 10.31 -11.64 -9.67
CA ALA A 114 11.35 -12.67 -9.72
C ALA A 114 11.02 -13.85 -10.66
N PRO A 115 9.82 -14.47 -10.65
CA PRO A 115 9.46 -15.57 -11.55
C PRO A 115 9.42 -15.18 -13.03
N LEU A 116 9.26 -13.87 -13.33
CA LEU A 116 9.30 -13.37 -14.69
C LEU A 116 10.71 -13.33 -15.27
N GLY A 117 11.74 -13.52 -14.44
CA GLY A 117 13.15 -13.45 -14.83
C GLY A 117 13.60 -12.01 -15.18
N VAL A 118 12.85 -11.02 -14.77
CA VAL A 118 13.14 -9.59 -14.97
C VAL A 118 13.99 -9.09 -13.80
N LYS A 119 15.08 -8.38 -14.09
CA LYS A 119 15.94 -7.81 -13.06
C LYS A 119 15.30 -6.59 -12.41
N VAL A 120 15.54 -6.44 -11.11
CA VAL A 120 15.11 -5.29 -10.31
C VAL A 120 16.33 -4.49 -9.89
N PHE A 121 16.23 -3.16 -9.95
CA PHE A 121 17.25 -2.24 -9.48
C PHE A 121 16.64 -1.25 -8.49
N GLY A 122 17.32 -1.07 -7.36
CA GLY A 122 16.90 -0.15 -6.31
C GLY A 122 17.56 1.22 -6.46
N ALA A 123 16.76 2.28 -6.43
CA ALA A 123 17.26 3.64 -6.28
C ALA A 123 17.19 4.08 -4.81
N ALA A 124 18.16 4.89 -4.37
CA ALA A 124 18.27 5.33 -2.99
C ALA A 124 17.02 6.09 -2.52
N ILE A 125 16.76 5.97 -1.23
CA ILE A 125 15.59 6.58 -0.55
C ILE A 125 16.03 7.40 0.66
N ASP A 126 15.19 8.36 1.02
CA ASP A 126 15.26 9.13 2.26
C ASP A 126 13.93 9.09 3.03
N GLU A 127 13.74 9.98 3.98
CA GLU A 127 12.50 10.08 4.78
C GLU A 127 11.25 10.41 3.94
N GLN A 128 11.42 10.97 2.75
CA GLN A 128 10.36 11.23 1.77
C GLN A 128 10.28 10.16 0.65
N GLY A 129 10.96 9.04 0.81
CA GLY A 129 10.99 7.95 -0.17
C GLY A 129 12.02 8.15 -1.27
N LEU A 130 11.69 7.79 -2.51
CA LEU A 130 12.61 7.81 -3.65
C LEU A 130 13.29 9.18 -3.84
N ILE A 131 14.64 9.19 -3.88
CA ILE A 131 15.46 10.39 -4.08
C ILE A 131 15.59 10.65 -5.59
N PRO A 132 15.04 11.78 -6.12
CA PRO A 132 15.06 12.07 -7.55
C PRO A 132 16.47 12.16 -8.13
N GLU A 133 17.37 12.82 -7.44
CA GLU A 133 18.76 13.02 -7.88
C GLU A 133 19.52 11.69 -7.99
N ALA A 134 19.34 10.80 -7.02
CA ALA A 134 19.92 9.45 -7.04
C ALA A 134 19.34 8.59 -8.17
N MET A 135 18.04 8.73 -8.44
CA MET A 135 17.38 8.09 -9.56
C MET A 135 17.91 8.61 -10.91
N ASP A 136 18.04 9.91 -11.05
CA ASP A 136 18.58 10.54 -12.28
C ASP A 136 20.03 10.13 -12.55
N ASP A 137 20.89 10.14 -11.51
CA ASP A 137 22.26 9.69 -11.60
C ASP A 137 22.38 8.22 -12.03
N LEU A 138 21.58 7.35 -11.40
CA LEU A 138 21.54 5.92 -11.73
C LEU A 138 21.18 5.68 -13.21
N LEU A 139 20.17 6.38 -13.69
CA LEU A 139 19.67 6.26 -15.06
C LEU A 139 20.56 6.91 -16.10
N THR A 140 21.22 8.02 -15.76
CA THR A 140 22.16 8.73 -16.62
C THR A 140 23.44 7.92 -16.84
N ASN A 141 23.94 7.30 -15.77
CA ASN A 141 25.19 6.51 -15.77
C ASN A 141 24.92 4.99 -15.95
N TRP A 142 23.84 4.62 -16.62
CA TRP A 142 23.46 3.23 -16.79
C TRP A 142 24.43 2.47 -17.71
N ASP A 143 25.15 1.50 -17.15
CA ASP A 143 25.96 0.56 -17.93
C ASP A 143 25.24 -0.80 -18.06
N ALA A 144 24.60 -1.00 -19.21
CA ALA A 144 23.84 -2.22 -19.49
C ALA A 144 24.70 -3.50 -19.46
N LYS A 145 25.99 -3.39 -19.81
CA LYS A 145 26.90 -4.54 -19.85
C LYS A 145 27.28 -4.98 -18.44
N SER A 146 27.69 -4.04 -17.58
CA SER A 146 28.08 -4.37 -16.20
C SER A 146 26.87 -4.80 -15.36
N ARG A 147 25.68 -4.24 -15.61
CA ARG A 147 24.45 -4.60 -14.91
C ARG A 147 23.76 -5.85 -15.46
N GLY A 148 24.14 -6.27 -16.68
CA GLY A 148 23.53 -7.40 -17.37
C GLY A 148 22.03 -7.23 -17.63
N ALA A 149 21.57 -5.99 -17.83
CA ALA A 149 20.20 -5.62 -18.15
C ALA A 149 20.14 -4.30 -18.91
N ARG A 150 19.14 -4.12 -19.76
CA ARG A 150 18.84 -2.83 -20.39
C ARG A 150 18.48 -1.80 -19.31
N LYS A 151 18.67 -0.52 -19.64
CA LYS A 151 18.20 0.58 -18.78
C LYS A 151 16.71 0.40 -18.50
N PRO A 152 16.29 0.51 -17.24
CA PRO A 152 14.88 0.40 -16.89
C PRO A 152 14.03 1.40 -17.64
N HIS A 153 12.90 0.95 -18.14
CA HIS A 153 11.86 1.77 -18.75
C HIS A 153 10.54 1.71 -17.94
N VAL A 154 10.56 1.05 -16.79
CA VAL A 154 9.45 0.95 -15.85
C VAL A 154 9.95 1.30 -14.46
N LEU A 155 9.27 2.21 -13.78
CA LEU A 155 9.39 2.48 -12.35
C LEU A 155 8.18 1.89 -11.63
N TYR A 156 8.40 1.00 -10.66
CA TYR A 156 7.41 0.62 -9.66
C TYR A 156 7.65 1.43 -8.39
N THR A 157 6.66 2.14 -7.90
CA THR A 157 6.78 2.98 -6.69
C THR A 157 5.50 2.99 -5.87
N VAL A 158 5.64 3.13 -4.54
CA VAL A 158 4.54 3.29 -3.58
C VAL A 158 4.64 4.70 -2.97
N PRO A 159 4.03 5.74 -3.59
CA PRO A 159 4.27 7.12 -3.20
C PRO A 159 3.70 7.53 -1.85
N SER A 160 2.63 6.88 -1.38
CA SER A 160 1.99 7.17 -0.09
C SER A 160 2.17 6.02 0.89
N GLY A 161 2.82 6.28 2.02
CA GLY A 161 3.05 5.25 3.05
C GLY A 161 3.82 4.05 2.51
N GLN A 162 4.94 4.31 1.87
CA GLN A 162 5.78 3.32 1.21
C GLN A 162 6.04 2.08 2.07
N ASN A 163 5.88 0.91 1.50
CA ASN A 163 6.15 -0.35 2.17
C ASN A 163 7.57 -0.84 1.80
N PRO A 164 8.53 -0.89 2.77
CA PRO A 164 8.32 -1.00 4.23
C PRO A 164 8.54 0.28 5.02
N THR A 165 9.00 1.37 4.45
CA THR A 165 9.60 2.50 5.17
C THR A 165 8.57 3.44 5.81
N GLY A 166 7.32 3.45 5.35
CA GLY A 166 6.31 4.42 5.76
C GLY A 166 6.51 5.82 5.17
N ALA A 167 7.52 6.01 4.33
CA ALA A 167 7.80 7.28 3.68
C ALA A 167 6.64 7.72 2.77
N THR A 168 6.44 9.02 2.65
CA THR A 168 5.41 9.59 1.77
C THR A 168 6.01 10.71 0.96
N GLN A 169 5.93 10.57 -0.36
CA GLN A 169 6.42 11.55 -1.31
C GLN A 169 5.51 12.79 -1.31
N GLY A 170 6.06 13.94 -0.98
CA GLY A 170 5.37 15.23 -1.10
C GLY A 170 5.13 15.63 -2.57
N ALA A 171 4.29 16.64 -2.78
CA ALA A 171 3.92 17.08 -4.13
C ALA A 171 5.14 17.47 -5.00
N GLU A 172 6.10 18.20 -4.45
CA GLU A 172 7.32 18.62 -5.16
C GLU A 172 8.20 17.40 -5.52
N ARG A 173 8.28 16.41 -4.61
CA ARG A 173 9.01 15.16 -4.81
C ARG A 173 8.40 14.36 -5.97
N ARG A 174 7.08 14.20 -5.99
CA ARG A 174 6.35 13.53 -7.08
C ARG A 174 6.58 14.23 -8.42
N GLN A 175 6.55 15.56 -8.46
CA GLN A 175 6.84 16.33 -9.66
C GLN A 175 8.30 16.14 -10.14
N ALA A 176 9.27 16.08 -9.24
CA ALA A 176 10.66 15.84 -9.60
C ALA A 176 10.86 14.44 -10.17
N ILE A 177 10.29 13.40 -9.53
CA ILE A 177 10.32 12.00 -10.03
C ILE A 177 9.66 11.92 -11.41
N TYR A 178 8.49 12.55 -11.58
CA TYR A 178 7.78 12.54 -12.87
C TYR A 178 8.63 13.15 -14.00
N ARG A 179 9.29 14.32 -13.76
CA ARG A 179 10.19 14.94 -14.75
C ARG A 179 11.39 14.05 -15.12
N ILE A 180 11.92 13.28 -14.17
CA ILE A 180 13.01 12.34 -14.44
C ILE A 180 12.48 11.17 -15.28
N CYS A 181 11.27 10.68 -14.99
CA CYS A 181 10.62 9.68 -15.82
C CYS A 181 10.38 10.17 -17.26
N GLN A 182 9.99 11.44 -17.44
CA GLN A 182 9.91 12.07 -18.77
C GLN A 182 11.28 12.11 -19.46
N LYS A 183 12.32 12.59 -18.76
CA LYS A 183 13.69 12.69 -19.30
C LYS A 183 14.26 11.35 -19.77
N HIS A 184 13.95 10.27 -19.07
CA HIS A 184 14.51 8.94 -19.34
C HIS A 184 13.55 7.98 -20.06
N ASP A 185 12.37 8.46 -20.44
CA ASP A 185 11.28 7.70 -21.10
C ASP A 185 10.86 6.46 -20.27
N ILE A 186 10.47 6.69 -19.03
CA ILE A 186 10.07 5.66 -18.07
C ILE A 186 8.56 5.71 -17.87
N PHE A 187 7.90 4.55 -17.99
CA PHE A 187 6.53 4.34 -17.51
C PHE A 187 6.51 4.17 -16.00
N ILE A 188 5.46 4.65 -15.34
CA ILE A 188 5.32 4.60 -13.89
C ILE A 188 4.17 3.66 -13.52
N ILE A 189 4.44 2.64 -12.73
CA ILE A 189 3.44 1.87 -12.00
C ILE A 189 3.34 2.49 -10.62
N GLU A 190 2.29 3.30 -10.42
CA GLU A 190 1.98 4.00 -9.17
C GLU A 190 1.08 3.09 -8.32
N ASP A 191 1.62 2.43 -7.29
CA ASP A 191 0.85 1.58 -6.39
C ASP A 191 0.38 2.37 -5.17
N GLU A 192 -0.93 2.67 -5.10
CA GLU A 192 -1.52 3.60 -4.12
C GLU A 192 -2.59 2.94 -3.21
N PRO A 193 -2.31 1.81 -2.58
CA PRO A 193 -3.26 1.18 -1.67
C PRO A 193 -3.51 2.01 -0.40
N TYR A 194 -2.64 2.97 -0.10
CA TYR A 194 -2.67 3.80 1.11
C TYR A 194 -3.00 5.27 0.83
N TYR A 195 -3.37 5.63 -0.39
CA TYR A 195 -3.57 7.03 -0.81
C TYR A 195 -4.50 7.81 0.11
N PHE A 196 -5.62 7.22 0.50
CA PHE A 196 -6.59 7.86 1.40
C PHE A 196 -6.20 7.81 2.88
N LEU A 197 -5.13 7.11 3.22
CA LEU A 197 -4.64 6.92 4.57
C LEU A 197 -3.47 7.86 4.90
N GLN A 198 -3.44 9.02 4.27
CA GLN A 198 -2.53 10.13 4.59
C GLN A 198 -2.95 10.72 5.93
N MET A 199 -2.26 10.33 6.99
CA MET A 199 -2.60 10.68 8.37
C MET A 199 -2.39 12.16 8.67
N GLN A 200 -3.06 12.68 9.69
CA GLN A 200 -2.77 14.03 10.19
C GLN A 200 -1.31 14.13 10.63
N PRO A 201 -0.66 15.30 10.46
CA PRO A 201 0.71 15.49 10.91
C PRO A 201 0.90 15.08 12.38
N TYR A 202 2.02 14.44 12.68
CA TYR A 202 2.40 14.15 14.06
C TYR A 202 3.01 15.40 14.70
N THR A 203 2.40 15.89 15.75
CA THR A 203 2.82 17.12 16.44
C THR A 203 3.69 16.85 17.67
N GLY A 204 3.83 15.57 18.03
CA GLY A 204 4.50 15.15 19.25
C GLY A 204 3.51 14.68 20.34
N ARG A 205 3.99 13.90 21.30
CA ARG A 205 3.17 13.28 22.34
C ARG A 205 2.41 14.29 23.21
N ASP A 206 3.06 15.41 23.54
CA ASP A 206 2.55 16.40 24.49
C ASP A 206 1.86 17.59 23.80
N GLN A 207 1.65 17.50 22.50
CA GLN A 207 1.01 18.53 21.71
C GLN A 207 -0.39 18.07 21.28
N PRO A 208 -1.37 18.99 21.16
CA PRO A 208 -2.67 18.64 20.63
C PRO A 208 -2.57 18.15 19.18
N ASP A 209 -3.36 17.16 18.83
CA ASP A 209 -3.48 16.68 17.46
C ASP A 209 -3.97 17.79 16.52
N VAL A 210 -3.52 17.73 15.26
CA VAL A 210 -4.06 18.61 14.22
C VAL A 210 -5.54 18.33 14.03
N PRO A 211 -6.41 19.36 14.00
CA PRO A 211 -7.84 19.16 13.81
C PRO A 211 -8.17 18.37 12.53
N PRO A 212 -9.18 17.52 12.57
CA PRO A 212 -9.62 16.79 11.38
C PRO A 212 -10.22 17.73 10.34
N PRO A 213 -10.27 17.32 9.06
CA PRO A 213 -11.03 18.02 8.03
C PRO A 213 -12.50 18.18 8.45
N LYS A 214 -13.10 19.33 8.17
CA LYS A 214 -14.47 19.65 8.57
C LYS A 214 -15.52 18.93 7.72
N ASN A 215 -15.16 18.60 6.49
CA ASN A 215 -16.03 17.99 5.50
C ASN A 215 -15.21 17.21 4.45
N VAL A 216 -15.90 16.54 3.56
CA VAL A 216 -15.31 15.72 2.48
C VAL A 216 -14.49 16.57 1.51
N GLU A 217 -14.91 17.79 1.20
CA GLU A 217 -14.20 18.69 0.29
C GLU A 217 -12.83 19.09 0.88
N GLU A 218 -12.78 19.46 2.17
CA GLU A 218 -11.54 19.76 2.87
C GLU A 218 -10.66 18.50 2.98
N PHE A 219 -11.26 17.33 3.18
CA PHE A 219 -10.52 16.05 3.18
C PHE A 219 -9.85 15.80 1.83
N VAL A 220 -10.60 15.85 0.73
CA VAL A 220 -10.04 15.59 -0.61
C VAL A 220 -8.97 16.61 -0.99
N SER A 221 -9.20 17.89 -0.69
CA SER A 221 -8.22 18.96 -0.97
C SER A 221 -6.93 18.85 -0.13
N SER A 222 -6.98 18.15 1.00
CA SER A 222 -5.81 17.92 1.87
C SER A 222 -4.92 16.76 1.39
N LEU A 223 -5.37 15.96 0.43
CA LEU A 223 -4.57 14.85 -0.10
C LEU A 223 -3.45 15.36 -1.01
N ILE A 224 -2.28 14.77 -0.89
CA ILE A 224 -1.16 15.05 -1.80
C ILE A 224 -1.57 14.57 -3.21
N PRO A 225 -1.45 15.42 -4.26
CA PRO A 225 -1.76 15.00 -5.62
C PRO A 225 -0.96 13.75 -6.03
N SER A 226 -1.64 12.77 -6.62
CA SER A 226 -1.01 11.55 -7.11
C SER A 226 -0.18 11.79 -8.37
N LEU A 227 0.64 10.81 -8.77
CA LEU A 227 1.41 10.91 -10.02
C LEU A 227 0.47 10.96 -11.24
N VAL A 228 -0.64 10.21 -11.22
CA VAL A 228 -1.63 10.29 -12.32
C VAL A 228 -2.30 11.67 -12.41
N SER A 229 -2.37 12.42 -11.31
CA SER A 229 -2.93 13.79 -11.31
C SER A 229 -2.02 14.82 -11.99
N ILE A 230 -0.75 14.50 -12.18
CA ILE A 230 0.24 15.36 -12.84
C ILE A 230 0.76 14.76 -14.17
N ASP A 231 0.17 13.64 -14.59
CA ASP A 231 0.56 12.91 -15.81
C ASP A 231 0.01 13.63 -17.06
N VAL A 232 0.88 14.31 -17.79
CA VAL A 232 0.49 15.06 -19.02
C VAL A 232 0.72 14.29 -20.30
N ASP A 233 1.40 13.14 -20.26
CA ASP A 233 1.79 12.36 -21.44
C ASP A 233 1.36 10.88 -21.36
N GLY A 234 0.50 10.53 -20.39
CA GLY A 234 -0.12 9.20 -20.30
C GLY A 234 0.86 8.07 -19.95
N ARG A 235 1.92 8.37 -19.18
CA ARG A 235 2.94 7.41 -18.75
C ARG A 235 2.70 6.77 -17.38
N VAL A 236 1.66 7.19 -16.65
CA VAL A 236 1.35 6.65 -15.33
C VAL A 236 0.23 5.63 -15.43
N MET A 237 0.48 4.44 -14.90
CA MET A 237 -0.53 3.45 -14.58
C MET A 237 -0.70 3.40 -13.06
N ARG A 238 -1.76 4.03 -12.56
CA ARG A 238 -2.10 4.03 -11.14
C ARG A 238 -2.90 2.78 -10.79
N MET A 239 -2.52 2.14 -9.69
CA MET A 239 -3.22 0.98 -9.11
C MET A 239 -3.83 1.36 -7.77
N ASP A 240 -5.13 1.15 -7.62
CA ASP A 240 -5.88 1.33 -6.38
C ASP A 240 -6.49 -0.01 -5.91
N SER A 241 -6.78 -0.13 -4.63
CA SER A 241 -7.33 -1.36 -4.06
C SER A 241 -8.32 -1.09 -2.93
N PHE A 242 -9.40 -1.86 -2.87
CA PHE A 242 -10.30 -1.87 -1.72
C PHE A 242 -9.73 -2.65 -0.51
N SER A 243 -8.61 -3.34 -0.68
CA SER A 243 -8.03 -4.22 0.35
C SER A 243 -7.67 -3.49 1.63
N LYS A 244 -7.24 -2.22 1.55
CA LYS A 244 -6.73 -1.47 2.70
C LYS A 244 -7.73 -0.47 3.28
N VAL A 245 -8.77 -0.19 2.52
CA VAL A 245 -9.73 0.86 2.89
C VAL A 245 -11.15 0.33 3.13
N LEU A 246 -11.43 -0.92 2.74
CA LEU A 246 -12.78 -1.48 2.85
C LEU A 246 -12.78 -2.97 3.18
N VAL A 247 -12.48 -3.86 2.22
CA VAL A 247 -12.61 -5.32 2.37
C VAL A 247 -11.47 -6.04 1.65
N PRO A 248 -10.44 -6.52 2.37
CA PRO A 248 -9.30 -7.23 1.76
C PRO A 248 -9.72 -8.52 1.05
N GLY A 249 -10.70 -9.24 1.59
CA GLY A 249 -11.20 -10.49 1.04
C GLY A 249 -11.99 -10.35 -0.26
N SER A 250 -12.39 -9.14 -0.66
CA SER A 250 -13.09 -8.91 -1.94
C SER A 250 -12.19 -9.16 -3.15
N ARG A 251 -10.86 -9.10 -2.98
CA ARG A 251 -9.89 -9.20 -4.08
C ARG A 251 -10.23 -8.28 -5.26
N LEU A 252 -10.66 -7.06 -4.95
CA LEU A 252 -11.07 -6.07 -5.94
C LEU A 252 -10.21 -4.79 -5.81
N GLY A 253 -9.84 -4.26 -6.96
CA GLY A 253 -9.14 -3.00 -7.14
C GLY A 253 -9.42 -2.46 -8.53
N TRP A 254 -8.70 -1.43 -8.91
CA TRP A 254 -8.77 -0.88 -10.27
C TRP A 254 -7.45 -0.24 -10.66
N VAL A 255 -7.28 -0.06 -11.97
CA VAL A 255 -6.18 0.70 -12.55
C VAL A 255 -6.73 1.89 -13.32
N VAL A 256 -5.98 2.98 -13.31
CA VAL A 256 -6.23 4.20 -14.08
C VAL A 256 -5.00 4.48 -14.93
N ALA A 257 -5.17 4.60 -16.24
CA ALA A 257 -4.08 4.93 -17.16
C ALA A 257 -4.64 5.48 -18.49
N SER A 258 -3.75 5.82 -19.42
CA SER A 258 -4.15 6.14 -20.79
C SER A 258 -4.88 4.99 -21.46
N GLU A 259 -5.79 5.31 -22.39
CA GLU A 259 -6.61 4.32 -23.11
C GLU A 259 -5.74 3.23 -23.75
N GLN A 260 -4.57 3.58 -24.28
CA GLN A 260 -3.64 2.62 -24.89
C GLN A 260 -3.09 1.60 -23.87
N ILE A 261 -2.76 2.03 -22.65
CA ILE A 261 -2.30 1.14 -21.58
C ILE A 261 -3.47 0.27 -21.13
N ILE A 262 -4.65 0.86 -20.90
CA ILE A 262 -5.84 0.11 -20.46
C ILE A 262 -6.29 -0.91 -21.49
N GLU A 263 -6.26 -0.61 -22.79
CA GLU A 263 -6.59 -1.59 -23.82
C GLU A 263 -5.65 -2.80 -23.77
N ARG A 264 -4.35 -2.59 -23.67
CA ARG A 264 -3.37 -3.68 -23.54
C ARG A 264 -3.57 -4.48 -22.25
N TYR A 265 -3.81 -3.78 -21.14
CA TYR A 265 -4.13 -4.43 -19.86
C TYR A 265 -5.38 -5.31 -19.98
N GLN A 266 -6.45 -4.79 -20.58
CA GLN A 266 -7.68 -5.53 -20.83
C GLN A 266 -7.45 -6.79 -21.68
N ARG A 267 -6.70 -6.69 -22.79
CA ARG A 267 -6.38 -7.84 -23.63
C ARG A 267 -5.62 -8.93 -22.87
N HIS A 268 -4.73 -8.54 -21.98
CA HIS A 268 -4.06 -9.50 -21.12
C HIS A 268 -5.03 -10.10 -20.08
N ALA A 269 -5.87 -9.28 -19.45
CA ALA A 269 -6.87 -9.74 -18.49
C ALA A 269 -7.86 -10.75 -19.09
N GLU A 270 -8.28 -10.57 -20.35
CA GLU A 270 -9.17 -11.48 -21.07
C GLU A 270 -8.66 -12.93 -21.11
N VAL A 271 -7.36 -13.14 -21.16
CA VAL A 271 -6.75 -14.48 -21.24
C VAL A 271 -6.12 -14.96 -19.91
N ALA A 272 -5.90 -14.07 -18.97
CA ALA A 272 -5.28 -14.41 -17.68
C ALA A 272 -6.30 -14.64 -16.57
N SER A 273 -7.09 -13.62 -16.20
CA SER A 273 -8.02 -13.66 -15.06
C SER A 273 -9.49 -13.58 -15.45
N GLN A 274 -9.79 -13.18 -16.68
CA GLN A 274 -11.13 -12.85 -17.21
C GLN A 274 -11.86 -11.75 -16.41
N GLY A 275 -11.19 -11.11 -15.46
CA GLY A 275 -11.73 -10.03 -14.62
C GLY A 275 -12.07 -10.44 -13.21
N PRO A 276 -12.52 -9.50 -12.38
CA PRO A 276 -12.86 -9.74 -10.99
C PRO A 276 -14.14 -10.54 -10.82
N ALA A 277 -14.26 -11.26 -9.68
CA ALA A 277 -15.45 -12.04 -9.34
C ALA A 277 -16.72 -11.18 -9.28
N GLY A 278 -17.79 -11.61 -9.95
CA GLY A 278 -19.06 -10.89 -9.99
C GLY A 278 -19.68 -10.66 -8.61
N PHE A 279 -19.56 -11.61 -7.69
CA PHE A 279 -20.01 -11.44 -6.30
C PHE A 279 -19.32 -10.26 -5.60
N SER A 280 -18.00 -10.12 -5.76
CA SER A 280 -17.26 -8.99 -5.17
C SER A 280 -17.73 -7.68 -5.76
N GLN A 281 -17.91 -7.63 -7.07
CA GLN A 281 -18.35 -6.44 -7.77
C GLN A 281 -19.74 -5.99 -7.33
N VAL A 282 -20.75 -6.89 -7.32
CA VAL A 282 -22.12 -6.51 -6.96
C VAL A 282 -22.24 -6.10 -5.50
N ILE A 283 -21.53 -6.77 -4.59
CA ILE A 283 -21.55 -6.41 -3.17
C ILE A 283 -20.97 -5.01 -2.96
N LEU A 284 -19.80 -4.74 -3.57
CA LEU A 284 -19.16 -3.43 -3.43
C LEU A 284 -19.93 -2.33 -4.16
N TYR A 285 -20.50 -2.61 -5.33
CA TYR A 285 -21.34 -1.64 -6.04
C TYR A 285 -22.54 -1.21 -5.19
N LYS A 286 -23.29 -2.18 -4.63
CA LYS A 286 -24.44 -1.88 -3.77
C LYS A 286 -24.05 -1.11 -2.51
N LEU A 287 -22.87 -1.35 -1.96
CA LEU A 287 -22.37 -0.59 -0.82
C LEU A 287 -21.94 0.82 -1.24
N LEU A 288 -21.11 0.93 -2.25
CA LEU A 288 -20.43 2.16 -2.63
C LEU A 288 -21.35 3.13 -3.35
N ASP A 289 -22.09 2.66 -4.37
CA ASP A 289 -22.94 3.49 -5.20
C ASP A 289 -24.37 3.62 -4.63
N GLU A 290 -25.06 2.51 -4.40
CA GLU A 290 -26.47 2.55 -3.99
C GLU A 290 -26.68 2.92 -2.51
N THR A 291 -25.72 2.58 -1.62
CA THR A 291 -25.90 2.80 -0.17
C THR A 291 -25.23 4.08 0.30
N TRP A 292 -24.00 4.34 -0.10
CA TRP A 292 -23.19 5.45 0.38
C TRP A 292 -23.12 6.63 -0.61
N GLY A 293 -23.08 6.36 -1.91
CA GLY A 293 -22.68 7.32 -2.91
C GLY A 293 -21.22 7.77 -2.73
N HIS A 294 -20.75 8.66 -3.60
CA HIS A 294 -19.39 9.20 -3.50
C HIS A 294 -19.14 9.96 -2.20
N GLU A 295 -20.09 10.74 -1.73
CA GLU A 295 -19.97 11.50 -0.49
C GLU A 295 -19.82 10.57 0.72
N GLY A 296 -20.69 9.56 0.83
CA GLY A 296 -20.64 8.61 1.95
C GLY A 296 -19.35 7.74 1.92
N TYR A 297 -18.85 7.37 0.74
CA TYR A 297 -17.57 6.67 0.62
C TYR A 297 -16.39 7.55 1.03
N LEU A 298 -16.36 8.80 0.60
CA LEU A 298 -15.31 9.76 0.99
C LEU A 298 -15.38 10.08 2.49
N GLN A 299 -16.59 10.19 3.06
CA GLN A 299 -16.77 10.33 4.51
C GLN A 299 -16.23 9.10 5.28
N TRP A 300 -16.45 7.89 4.76
CA TRP A 300 -15.86 6.66 5.30
C TRP A 300 -14.33 6.75 5.31
N LEU A 301 -13.72 7.11 4.17
CA LEU A 301 -12.26 7.23 4.02
C LEU A 301 -11.68 8.29 4.96
N MET A 302 -12.37 9.43 5.11
CA MET A 302 -11.97 10.48 6.04
C MET A 302 -11.98 9.97 7.50
N ASN A 303 -13.03 9.28 7.92
CA ASN A 303 -13.11 8.70 9.26
C ASN A 303 -12.04 7.62 9.48
N LEU A 304 -11.82 6.79 8.48
CA LEU A 304 -10.76 5.78 8.49
C LEU A 304 -9.39 6.42 8.71
N ARG A 305 -9.03 7.46 7.96
CA ARG A 305 -7.80 8.25 8.14
C ARG A 305 -7.61 8.71 9.59
N LEU A 306 -8.68 9.18 10.25
CA LEU A 306 -8.61 9.64 11.63
C LEU A 306 -8.31 8.51 12.62
N GLU A 307 -8.95 7.36 12.46
CA GLU A 307 -8.65 6.18 13.27
C GLU A 307 -7.20 5.72 13.10
N TYR A 308 -6.67 5.81 11.89
CA TYR A 308 -5.26 5.52 11.62
C TYR A 308 -4.31 6.51 12.30
N THR A 309 -4.66 7.78 12.28
CA THR A 309 -3.89 8.83 12.99
C THR A 309 -3.77 8.52 14.47
N LYS A 310 -4.88 8.18 15.14
CA LYS A 310 -4.89 7.82 16.57
C LYS A 310 -4.00 6.63 16.87
N LYS A 311 -4.09 5.57 16.06
CA LYS A 311 -3.29 4.36 16.27
C LYS A 311 -1.80 4.59 16.02
N ARG A 312 -1.44 5.37 14.97
CA ARG A 312 -0.07 5.81 14.77
C ARG A 312 0.47 6.56 16.00
N ASN A 313 -0.31 7.50 16.54
CA ASN A 313 0.11 8.28 17.69
C ASN A 313 0.33 7.38 18.92
N ALA A 314 -0.54 6.39 19.15
CA ALA A 314 -0.36 5.40 20.21
C ALA A 314 0.91 4.55 20.02
N LEU A 315 1.22 4.13 18.79
CA LEU A 315 2.44 3.39 18.49
C LEU A 315 3.69 4.24 18.72
N LEU A 316 3.69 5.50 18.28
CA LEU A 316 4.81 6.41 18.50
C LEU A 316 5.06 6.63 19.98
N ALA A 317 4.00 6.81 20.79
CA ALA A 317 4.12 6.90 22.24
C ALA A 317 4.75 5.64 22.83
N ALA A 318 4.33 4.45 22.40
CA ALA A 318 4.92 3.19 22.83
C ALA A 318 6.41 3.09 22.47
N CYS A 319 6.82 3.58 21.31
CA CYS A 319 8.23 3.61 20.90
C CYS A 319 9.04 4.59 21.74
N GLU A 320 8.50 5.76 22.02
CA GLU A 320 9.13 6.76 22.88
C GLU A 320 9.35 6.26 24.30
N ASP A 321 8.42 5.46 24.83
CA ASP A 321 8.49 4.88 26.17
C ASP A 321 9.44 3.69 26.28
N ASN A 322 9.62 2.89 25.25
CA ASN A 322 10.21 1.56 25.38
C ASN A 322 11.48 1.32 24.56
N LEU A 323 11.74 2.12 23.51
CA LEU A 323 12.92 1.89 22.67
C LEU A 323 14.15 2.65 23.16
N PRO A 324 15.36 2.05 23.09
CA PRO A 324 16.61 2.75 23.42
C PRO A 324 16.91 3.79 22.34
N ARG A 325 16.65 5.06 22.64
CA ARG A 325 16.75 6.21 21.69
C ARG A 325 18.18 6.49 21.19
N ASP A 326 19.16 6.02 21.90
CA ASP A 326 20.57 6.07 21.51
C ASP A 326 20.95 5.02 20.44
N ILE A 327 20.14 3.97 20.28
CA ILE A 327 20.40 2.91 19.30
C ILE A 327 19.32 2.86 18.21
N VAL A 328 18.04 3.08 18.59
CA VAL A 328 16.89 2.92 17.69
C VAL A 328 16.34 4.28 17.30
N SER A 329 16.19 4.50 16.02
CA SER A 329 15.57 5.70 15.46
C SER A 329 14.45 5.35 14.49
N TRP A 330 13.52 6.28 14.30
CA TRP A 330 12.40 6.16 13.36
C TRP A 330 11.92 7.52 12.89
N VAL A 331 11.24 7.52 11.76
CA VAL A 331 10.49 8.67 11.24
C VAL A 331 9.01 8.40 11.43
N PRO A 332 8.22 9.33 12.00
CA PRO A 332 6.78 9.19 12.08
C PRO A 332 6.16 9.00 10.69
N PRO A 333 5.46 7.89 10.41
CA PRO A 333 4.85 7.68 9.11
C PRO A 333 3.72 8.69 8.86
N ALA A 334 3.72 9.30 7.68
CA ALA A 334 2.71 10.27 7.27
C ALA A 334 1.50 9.61 6.58
N ALA A 335 1.65 8.39 6.08
CA ALA A 335 0.57 7.57 5.54
C ALA A 335 0.83 6.09 5.84
N GLY A 336 -0.17 5.24 5.62
CA GLY A 336 -0.01 3.81 5.80
C GLY A 336 -1.28 3.11 6.28
N MET A 337 -1.23 1.79 6.51
CA MET A 337 -2.34 0.89 6.42
C MET A 337 -2.95 0.40 7.73
N PHE A 338 -4.27 0.19 7.67
CA PHE A 338 -5.06 -0.70 8.51
C PHE A 338 -6.15 -1.45 7.78
N VAL A 339 -6.43 -2.69 8.18
CA VAL A 339 -7.72 -3.32 7.93
C VAL A 339 -8.57 -3.17 9.19
N SER A 340 -9.75 -2.59 9.04
CA SER A 340 -10.76 -2.66 10.06
C SER A 340 -11.10 -4.14 10.29
N ARG A 341 -11.21 -4.54 11.55
CA ARG A 341 -11.80 -5.82 11.92
C ARG A 341 -13.14 -5.94 11.19
N ASN A 342 -13.19 -6.80 10.18
CA ASN A 342 -14.49 -7.23 9.67
C ASN A 342 -15.01 -8.27 10.67
N PRO A 343 -16.11 -8.01 11.39
CA PRO A 343 -16.54 -8.85 12.51
C PRO A 343 -17.26 -10.13 12.07
N VAL A 344 -17.03 -10.61 10.88
CA VAL A 344 -17.85 -11.66 10.28
C VAL A 344 -17.18 -13.00 10.19
N LEU A 345 -16.47 -13.48 11.16
CA LEU A 345 -16.39 -14.95 11.43
C LEU A 345 -15.44 -15.21 12.61
N PRO A 346 -15.87 -15.89 13.68
CA PRO A 346 -14.94 -16.53 14.58
C PRO A 346 -14.29 -17.69 13.81
N THR A 347 -12.98 -17.62 13.61
CA THR A 347 -12.22 -18.76 13.08
C THR A 347 -11.77 -19.66 14.25
N PRO A 348 -12.39 -20.82 14.49
CA PRO A 348 -12.01 -21.72 15.57
C PRO A 348 -10.83 -22.65 15.22
N TYR A 349 -10.12 -22.43 14.09
CA TYR A 349 -9.23 -23.48 13.56
C TYR A 349 -7.80 -23.07 13.23
N LEU A 350 -7.35 -21.89 13.60
CA LEU A 350 -5.90 -21.58 13.54
C LEU A 350 -5.52 -21.01 14.90
N GLY A 351 -4.87 -21.85 15.70
CA GLY A 351 -4.32 -21.41 16.98
C GLY A 351 -3.51 -20.14 16.80
N ASP A 352 -3.52 -19.28 17.78
CA ASP A 352 -2.90 -17.96 18.02
C ASP A 352 -1.92 -17.33 17.01
N ILE A 353 -1.79 -17.88 15.81
CA ILE A 353 -1.06 -17.27 14.69
C ILE A 353 -2.03 -16.36 13.93
N GLN A 354 -2.20 -15.17 14.42
CA GLN A 354 -2.88 -14.11 13.68
C GLN A 354 -1.96 -13.62 12.55
N LEU A 355 -2.19 -14.12 11.35
CA LEU A 355 -1.69 -13.51 10.11
C LEU A 355 -2.38 -12.15 9.97
N THR A 356 -1.72 -11.11 10.45
CA THR A 356 -2.31 -9.79 10.59
C THR A 356 -1.71 -8.78 9.65
N ASP A 357 -2.58 -8.02 9.09
CA ASP A 357 -2.35 -6.85 8.25
C ASP A 357 -1.59 -5.73 8.99
N VAL A 358 -0.89 -4.91 8.26
CA VAL A 358 0.38 -4.28 8.58
C VAL A 358 0.24 -2.80 8.91
N PHE A 359 0.55 -2.39 10.13
CA PHE A 359 1.04 -1.04 10.42
C PHE A 359 2.52 -1.00 10.11
N GLN A 360 2.94 -0.02 9.32
CA GLN A 360 4.34 0.02 8.91
C GLN A 360 5.05 1.14 9.68
N MET A 361 5.87 0.76 10.64
CA MET A 361 6.89 1.63 11.16
C MET A 361 8.25 1.00 10.91
N TRP A 362 9.11 1.76 10.26
CA TRP A 362 10.46 1.38 9.93
C TRP A 362 11.38 1.82 11.04
N LEU A 363 11.96 0.85 11.74
CA LEU A 363 12.89 1.07 12.83
C LEU A 363 14.30 0.86 12.31
N LYS A 364 15.12 1.88 12.38
CA LYS A 364 16.56 1.81 12.12
C LYS A 364 17.29 1.56 13.43
N VAL A 365 18.12 0.52 13.44
CA VAL A 365 19.01 0.18 14.56
C VAL A 365 20.43 0.54 14.20
N ASP A 366 21.11 1.33 15.03
CA ASP A 366 22.50 1.76 14.78
C ASP A 366 23.48 0.62 15.05
N TYR A 367 23.75 -0.17 14.02
CA TYR A 367 24.68 -1.29 14.08
C TYR A 367 26.09 -0.89 14.51
N SER A 368 26.52 0.35 14.27
CA SER A 368 27.87 0.81 14.65
C SER A 368 28.13 0.74 16.15
N GLN A 369 27.07 0.76 16.96
CA GLN A 369 27.12 0.64 18.42
C GLN A 369 27.05 -0.82 18.93
N HIS A 370 26.88 -1.78 18.02
CA HIS A 370 26.82 -3.19 18.45
C HIS A 370 28.20 -3.67 18.94
N PRO A 371 28.30 -4.43 20.09
CA PRO A 371 29.57 -4.86 20.67
C PRO A 371 30.46 -5.66 19.70
N GLN A 372 29.87 -6.31 18.73
CA GLN A 372 30.53 -7.10 17.71
C GLN A 372 30.47 -6.47 16.30
N ALA A 373 30.29 -5.13 16.23
CA ALA A 373 30.32 -4.42 14.97
C ALA A 373 31.67 -4.66 14.25
N GLY A 374 31.60 -5.00 12.96
CA GLY A 374 32.76 -5.34 12.14
C GLY A 374 33.28 -6.78 12.28
N THR A 375 32.78 -7.57 13.23
CA THR A 375 33.10 -9.00 13.36
C THR A 375 31.94 -9.92 13.02
N ARG A 376 30.72 -9.48 13.23
CA ARG A 376 29.50 -10.15 12.75
C ARG A 376 28.86 -9.32 11.62
N SER A 377 28.18 -9.98 10.69
CA SER A 377 27.50 -9.28 9.63
C SER A 377 26.19 -8.61 10.12
N LEU A 378 25.66 -7.66 9.34
CA LEU A 378 24.35 -7.04 9.61
C LEU A 378 23.23 -8.10 9.62
N GLU A 379 23.29 -9.06 8.70
CA GLU A 379 22.33 -10.15 8.55
C GLU A 379 22.32 -11.08 9.77
N GLU A 380 23.48 -11.39 10.36
CA GLU A 380 23.59 -12.22 11.56
C GLU A 380 22.98 -11.52 12.78
N VAL A 381 23.20 -10.22 12.94
CA VAL A 381 22.61 -9.43 14.04
C VAL A 381 21.12 -9.22 13.83
N GLU A 382 20.70 -8.98 12.59
CA GLU A 382 19.28 -8.90 12.22
C GLU A 382 18.53 -10.18 12.59
N GLU A 383 19.13 -11.35 12.24
CA GLU A 383 18.53 -12.65 12.53
C GLU A 383 18.46 -12.94 14.03
N GLU A 384 19.50 -12.60 14.80
CA GLU A 384 19.51 -12.75 16.25
C GLU A 384 18.38 -11.97 16.91
N ILE A 385 18.24 -10.68 16.58
CA ILE A 385 17.18 -9.82 17.12
C ILE A 385 15.81 -10.34 16.69
N PHE A 386 15.64 -10.74 15.43
CA PHE A 386 14.41 -11.31 14.91
C PHE A 386 14.00 -12.58 15.68
N ASN A 387 14.93 -13.53 15.88
CA ASN A 387 14.65 -14.76 16.62
C ASN A 387 14.31 -14.47 18.10
N SER A 388 15.04 -13.55 18.74
CA SER A 388 14.73 -13.10 20.11
C SER A 388 13.31 -12.47 20.23
N CYS A 389 12.87 -11.76 19.19
CA CYS A 389 11.49 -11.24 19.13
C CYS A 389 10.48 -12.39 19.05
N ILE A 390 10.68 -13.38 18.17
CA ILE A 390 9.82 -14.57 18.06
C ILE A 390 9.73 -15.31 19.40
N ASP A 391 10.86 -15.59 20.04
CA ASP A 391 10.92 -16.29 21.30
C ASP A 391 10.17 -15.53 22.43
N SER A 392 10.11 -14.22 22.32
CA SER A 392 9.33 -13.35 23.23
C SER A 392 7.86 -13.15 22.83
N GLY A 393 7.41 -13.81 21.75
CA GLY A 393 6.04 -13.73 21.26
C GLY A 393 5.71 -12.44 20.49
N VAL A 394 6.71 -11.84 19.85
CA VAL A 394 6.55 -10.66 18.98
C VAL A 394 7.05 -10.98 17.56
N LEU A 395 6.22 -10.69 16.56
CA LEU A 395 6.61 -10.82 15.17
C LEU A 395 6.93 -9.46 14.58
N VAL A 396 8.16 -9.29 14.09
CA VAL A 396 8.61 -8.17 13.29
C VAL A 396 9.02 -8.67 11.91
N ALA A 397 9.17 -7.80 10.91
CA ALA A 397 9.73 -8.19 9.63
C ALA A 397 11.16 -7.67 9.50
N ARG A 398 12.05 -8.50 8.98
CA ARG A 398 13.47 -8.17 8.74
C ARG A 398 13.59 -7.19 7.59
N GLY A 399 14.47 -6.20 7.70
CA GLY A 399 14.76 -5.23 6.65
C GLY A 399 15.28 -5.88 5.37
N SER A 400 16.11 -6.90 5.50
CA SER A 400 16.66 -7.69 4.39
C SER A 400 15.61 -8.28 3.45
N TRP A 401 14.39 -8.54 3.93
CA TRP A 401 13.29 -9.05 3.10
C TRP A 401 12.77 -8.06 2.08
N PHE A 402 13.02 -6.77 2.27
CA PHE A 402 12.54 -5.68 1.43
C PHE A 402 13.61 -5.11 0.51
N LEU A 403 14.86 -5.54 0.62
CA LEU A 403 15.94 -5.07 -0.24
C LEU A 403 15.66 -5.44 -1.70
N ALA A 404 15.65 -4.45 -2.59
CA ALA A 404 15.33 -4.64 -4.00
C ALA A 404 16.36 -5.52 -4.73
N GLU A 405 17.63 -5.30 -4.47
CA GLU A 405 18.76 -6.07 -5.03
C GLU A 405 19.32 -7.01 -3.95
N LYS A 406 18.84 -8.25 -3.96
CA LYS A 406 19.15 -9.26 -2.91
C LYS A 406 20.61 -9.66 -2.81
N ASP A 407 21.40 -9.41 -3.84
CA ASP A 407 22.85 -9.67 -3.92
C ASP A 407 23.69 -8.52 -3.39
N LYS A 408 23.10 -7.38 -3.06
CA LYS A 408 23.80 -6.27 -2.43
C LYS A 408 23.85 -6.41 -0.92
N PRO A 409 24.92 -5.91 -0.28
CA PRO A 409 24.98 -5.86 1.18
C PRO A 409 23.88 -4.95 1.72
N LEU A 410 23.38 -5.26 2.91
CA LEU A 410 22.41 -4.43 3.61
C LEU A 410 23.02 -3.03 3.90
N PRO A 411 22.32 -1.93 3.59
CA PRO A 411 22.81 -0.59 3.87
C PRO A 411 22.69 -0.19 5.35
N GLY A 412 22.06 -1.05 6.16
CA GLY A 412 21.86 -0.84 7.59
C GLY A 412 20.98 -1.90 8.22
N LEU A 413 20.82 -1.84 9.52
CA LEU A 413 19.98 -2.75 10.29
C LEU A 413 18.59 -2.16 10.49
N TYR A 414 17.58 -2.82 9.91
CA TYR A 414 16.21 -2.32 9.92
C TYR A 414 15.20 -3.38 10.28
N PHE A 415 14.12 -2.96 10.92
CA PHE A 415 12.97 -3.81 11.22
C PHE A 415 11.67 -3.08 10.90
N ARG A 416 10.73 -3.79 10.28
CA ARG A 416 9.36 -3.31 10.11
C ARG A 416 8.47 -3.92 11.16
N THR A 417 7.80 -3.07 11.93
CA THR A 417 6.81 -3.50 12.92
C THR A 417 5.39 -3.42 12.35
N THR A 418 4.47 -4.21 12.91
CA THR A 418 3.13 -4.43 12.37
C THR A 418 2.11 -4.55 13.50
N TYR A 419 1.09 -3.63 13.58
CA TYR A 419 0.13 -3.62 14.71
C TYR A 419 -1.32 -3.32 14.32
N ALA A 420 -1.77 -3.75 13.18
CA ALA A 420 -3.08 -3.40 12.64
C ALA A 420 -4.26 -3.71 13.57
N MET A 421 -4.20 -4.83 14.26
CA MET A 421 -5.28 -5.36 15.10
C MET A 421 -5.03 -5.16 16.59
N ALA A 422 -3.84 -4.70 16.97
CA ALA A 422 -3.46 -4.59 18.37
C ALA A 422 -4.19 -3.43 19.07
N THR A 423 -4.54 -3.65 20.33
CA THR A 423 -4.95 -2.57 21.24
C THR A 423 -3.71 -1.73 21.62
N PRO A 424 -3.88 -0.49 22.09
CA PRO A 424 -2.75 0.31 22.58
C PRO A 424 -1.86 -0.44 23.60
N ASP A 425 -2.45 -1.20 24.50
CA ASP A 425 -1.71 -1.97 25.51
C ASP A 425 -0.88 -3.09 24.87
N ALA A 426 -1.46 -3.81 23.89
CA ALA A 426 -0.75 -4.85 23.15
C ALA A 426 0.40 -4.27 22.29
N MET A 427 0.20 -3.08 21.70
CA MET A 427 1.25 -2.35 21.00
C MET A 427 2.40 -1.99 21.95
N ASN A 428 2.07 -1.41 23.11
CA ASN A 428 3.06 -1.01 24.10
C ASN A 428 3.88 -2.22 24.57
N GLU A 429 3.24 -3.34 24.89
CA GLU A 429 3.92 -4.57 25.29
C GLU A 429 4.80 -5.14 24.19
N ALA A 430 4.35 -5.14 22.92
CA ALA A 430 5.13 -5.64 21.81
C ALA A 430 6.38 -4.78 21.55
N ILE A 431 6.27 -3.45 21.57
CA ILE A 431 7.40 -2.53 21.45
C ILE A 431 8.38 -2.69 22.63
N LYS A 432 7.88 -2.88 23.84
CA LYS A 432 8.71 -3.15 25.02
C LYS A 432 9.56 -4.42 24.84
N ARG A 433 8.96 -5.50 24.34
CA ARG A 433 9.68 -6.76 24.05
C ARG A 433 10.70 -6.59 22.93
N PHE A 434 10.35 -5.91 21.85
CA PHE A 434 11.29 -5.56 20.79
C PHE A 434 12.46 -4.73 21.35
N GLY A 435 12.17 -3.69 22.11
CA GLY A 435 13.20 -2.86 22.76
C GLY A 435 14.12 -3.68 23.69
N LYS A 436 13.57 -4.68 24.39
CA LYS A 436 14.36 -5.61 25.20
C LYS A 436 15.27 -6.47 24.31
N ALA A 437 14.76 -7.06 23.23
CA ALA A 437 15.56 -7.86 22.30
C ALA A 437 16.75 -7.06 21.72
N VAL A 438 16.52 -5.79 21.35
CA VAL A 438 17.60 -4.90 20.91
C VAL A 438 18.61 -4.63 22.04
N ARG A 439 18.16 -4.26 23.27
CA ARG A 439 19.08 -4.02 24.39
C ARG A 439 19.91 -5.26 24.72
N ASP A 440 19.30 -6.45 24.74
CA ASP A 440 19.97 -7.70 25.06
C ASP A 440 21.08 -7.99 24.01
N SER A 441 20.80 -7.84 22.72
CA SER A 441 21.78 -8.02 21.63
C SER A 441 22.92 -6.99 21.71
N PHE A 442 22.64 -5.76 22.14
CA PHE A 442 23.64 -4.70 22.29
C PHE A 442 24.34 -4.71 23.67
N GLY A 443 24.06 -5.67 24.54
CA GLY A 443 24.63 -5.76 25.89
C GLY A 443 24.28 -4.60 26.82
N LYS A 444 23.15 -3.90 26.55
CA LYS A 444 22.65 -2.78 27.36
C LYS A 444 21.56 -3.26 28.32
N LYS A 445 21.54 -2.66 29.52
CA LYS A 445 20.52 -2.96 30.56
C LYS A 445 19.26 -2.17 30.35
#